data_dc296ffa20c404b588a0e61686a14c3f
#
_entry.id   dc296ffa20c404b588a0e61686a14c3f
#
_cell.length_a   1.000
_cell.length_b   1.000
_cell.length_c   1.000
_cell.angle_alpha   90.00
_cell.angle_beta   90.00
_cell.angle_gamma   90.00
#
_symmetry.space_group_name_H-M   'P 1'
#
loop_
_entity.id
_entity.type
_entity.pdbx_description
1 polymer ?
#
loop_
_entity_poly.entity_id
_entity_poly.type
_entity_poly.pdbx_seq_one_letter_code
_entity_poly.pdbx_strand_id
1 'polypeptide(L)' 'MPIVINNQTYYRTAEVCRIVGISRNTLFRWLKEGILSDVEYRDCRGWRLFTAAQLETIKIKTNHVIAINRRP' A
#
# COMPACT_ATOMS: atom_id res chain seq x y z
N MET A 1 6.90 11.30 -1.63
CA MET A 1 7.21 11.86 -0.31
C MET A 1 6.06 11.59 0.65
N PRO A 2 6.36 11.11 1.85
CA PRO A 2 5.30 10.93 2.84
C PRO A 2 4.70 12.27 3.23
N ILE A 3 3.46 12.23 3.67
CA ILE A 3 2.73 13.41 4.09
C ILE A 3 2.45 13.27 5.58
N VAL A 4 2.72 14.33 6.35
CA VAL A 4 2.47 14.32 7.78
C VAL A 4 1.31 15.26 8.08
N ILE A 5 0.25 14.72 8.68
CA ILE A 5 -0.93 15.49 9.08
C ILE A 5 -1.27 15.11 10.51
N ASN A 6 -1.33 16.09 11.39
CA ASN A 6 -1.68 15.88 12.80
C ASN A 6 -0.81 14.79 13.44
N ASN A 7 0.50 14.84 13.19
CA ASN A 7 1.49 13.88 13.72
C ASN A 7 1.31 12.46 13.18
N GLN A 8 0.52 12.29 12.14
CA GLN A 8 0.33 11.00 11.47
C GLN A 8 0.99 11.07 10.11
N THR A 9 1.72 10.01 9.76
CA THR A 9 2.39 9.93 8.46
C THR A 9 1.51 9.15 7.50
N TYR A 10 1.30 9.72 6.31
CA TYR A 10 0.53 9.08 5.25
C TYR A 10 1.41 8.91 4.03
N TYR A 11 1.11 7.87 3.26
CA TYR A 11 1.88 7.52 2.08
C TYR A 11 0.98 7.56 0.85
N ARG A 12 1.51 8.07 -0.25
CA ARG A 12 0.79 8.06 -1.51
C ARG A 12 1.02 6.73 -2.21
N THR A 13 0.17 6.43 -3.19
CA THR A 13 0.25 5.17 -3.93
C THR A 13 1.66 4.92 -4.48
N ALA A 14 2.26 5.93 -5.10
CA ALA A 14 3.60 5.76 -5.67
C ALA A 14 4.63 5.44 -4.59
N GLU A 15 4.49 6.06 -3.43
CA GLU A 15 5.39 5.84 -2.32
C GLU A 15 5.26 4.41 -1.80
N VAL A 16 4.01 3.95 -1.63
CA VAL A 16 3.74 2.58 -1.18
C VAL A 16 4.36 1.58 -2.14
N CYS A 17 4.12 1.76 -3.43
CA CYS A 17 4.65 0.84 -4.43
C CYS A 17 6.17 0.77 -4.39
N ARG A 18 6.82 1.92 -4.20
CA ARG A 18 8.29 1.97 -4.13
C ARG A 18 8.80 1.27 -2.88
N ILE A 19 8.19 1.55 -1.74
CA ILE A 19 8.64 0.98 -0.46
C ILE A 19 8.44 -0.52 -0.45
N VAL A 20 7.29 -0.98 -0.93
CA VAL A 20 6.94 -2.40 -0.91
C VAL A 20 7.57 -3.17 -2.06
N GLY A 21 7.83 -2.48 -3.17
CA GLY A 21 8.46 -3.12 -4.33
C GLY A 21 7.49 -3.80 -5.26
N ILE A 22 6.28 -3.26 -5.39
CA ILE A 22 5.28 -3.79 -6.33
C ILE A 22 4.88 -2.69 -7.31
N SER A 23 4.26 -3.11 -8.42
CA SER A 23 3.77 -2.16 -9.39
C SER A 23 2.41 -1.60 -8.95
N ARG A 24 2.04 -0.46 -9.53
CA ARG A 24 0.73 0.12 -9.28
C ARG A 24 -0.38 -0.82 -9.72
N ASN A 25 -0.18 -1.50 -10.83
CA ASN A 25 -1.18 -2.44 -11.33
C ASN A 25 -1.43 -3.55 -10.33
N THR A 26 -0.37 -4.07 -9.72
CA THR A 26 -0.50 -5.11 -8.71
C THR A 26 -1.27 -4.58 -7.51
N LEU A 27 -0.92 -3.38 -7.04
CA LEU A 27 -1.58 -2.80 -5.87
C LEU A 27 -3.06 -2.58 -6.15
N PHE A 28 -3.40 -1.99 -7.29
CA PHE A 28 -4.79 -1.73 -7.63
C PHE A 28 -5.58 -3.02 -7.82
N ARG A 29 -4.95 -4.04 -8.39
CA ARG A 29 -5.60 -5.34 -8.53
C ARG A 29 -5.92 -5.94 -7.18
N TRP A 30 -4.99 -5.86 -6.23
CA TRP A 30 -5.22 -6.37 -4.89
C TRP A 30 -6.36 -5.63 -4.20
N LEU A 31 -6.44 -4.32 -4.38
CA LEU A 31 -7.55 -3.54 -3.83
C LEU A 31 -8.87 -3.94 -4.48
N LYS A 32 -8.86 -4.13 -5.79
CA LYS A 32 -10.06 -4.49 -6.53
C LYS A 32 -10.55 -5.87 -6.14
N GLU A 33 -9.63 -6.80 -5.92
CA GLU A 33 -9.98 -8.18 -5.59
C GLU A 33 -10.29 -8.39 -4.11
N GLY A 34 -10.16 -7.35 -3.31
CA GLY A 34 -10.44 -7.44 -1.90
C GLY A 34 -9.35 -8.07 -1.07
N ILE A 35 -8.19 -8.31 -1.66
CA ILE A 35 -7.05 -8.84 -0.91
C ILE A 35 -6.56 -7.83 0.10
N LEU A 36 -6.60 -6.55 -0.26
CA LEU A 36 -6.28 -5.45 0.63
C LEU A 36 -7.52 -4.60 0.84
N SER A 37 -7.66 -4.07 2.06
CA SER A 37 -8.70 -3.09 2.34
C SER A 37 -8.36 -1.78 1.65
N ASP A 38 -9.37 -1.12 1.09
CA ASP A 38 -9.15 0.19 0.51
C ASP A 38 -8.80 1.20 1.61
N VAL A 39 -8.30 2.35 1.19
CA VAL A 39 -7.85 3.37 2.13
C VAL A 39 -9.03 4.02 2.84
N GLU A 40 -8.78 4.48 4.06
CA GLU A 40 -9.76 5.23 4.83
C GLU A 40 -9.66 6.73 4.58
N TYR A 41 -8.57 7.18 4.00
CA TYR A 41 -8.28 8.60 3.83
C TYR A 41 -7.94 8.91 2.39
N ARG A 42 -8.38 10.08 1.95
CA ARG A 42 -8.03 10.62 0.64
C ARG A 42 -7.71 12.10 0.82
N ASP A 43 -6.83 12.62 -0.02
CA ASP A 43 -6.52 14.04 0.03
C ASP A 43 -7.63 14.83 -0.67
N CYS A 44 -7.46 16.15 -0.73
CA CYS A 44 -8.49 17.02 -1.30
C CYS A 44 -8.72 16.79 -2.79
N ARG A 45 -7.79 16.10 -3.45
CA ARG A 45 -7.92 15.72 -4.86
C ARG A 45 -8.56 14.37 -5.04
N GLY A 46 -8.88 13.68 -3.96
CA GLY A 46 -9.44 12.34 -4.01
C GLY A 46 -8.42 11.24 -4.17
N TRP A 47 -7.15 11.54 -4.02
CA TRP A 47 -6.09 10.54 -4.15
C TRP A 47 -5.94 9.76 -2.86
N ARG A 48 -5.64 8.48 -2.99
CA ARG A 48 -5.52 7.60 -1.83
C ARG A 48 -4.34 7.99 -0.94
N LEU A 49 -4.58 7.94 0.36
CA LEU A 49 -3.55 8.12 1.37
C LEU A 49 -3.51 6.87 2.22
N PHE A 50 -2.36 6.22 2.26
CA PHE A 50 -2.17 4.98 3.02
C PHE A 50 -1.54 5.30 4.36
N THR A 51 -2.07 4.70 5.42
CA THR A 51 -1.49 4.87 6.76
C THR A 51 -0.31 3.91 6.93
N ALA A 52 0.46 4.13 8.01
CA ALA A 52 1.56 3.23 8.31
C ALA A 52 1.07 1.81 8.57
N ALA A 53 -0.08 1.67 9.21
CA ALA A 53 -0.66 0.35 9.46
C ALA A 53 -1.02 -0.35 8.15
N GLN A 54 -1.57 0.37 7.19
CA GLN A 54 -1.89 -0.20 5.90
C GLN A 54 -0.64 -0.58 5.13
N LEU A 55 0.40 0.24 5.25
CA LEU A 55 1.68 -0.05 4.61
C LEU A 55 2.26 -1.35 5.15
N GLU A 56 2.19 -1.56 6.47
CA GLU A 56 2.67 -2.80 7.08
C GLU A 56 1.88 -4.00 6.59
N THR A 57 0.57 -3.87 6.48
CA THR A 57 -0.28 -4.94 5.97
C THR A 57 0.13 -5.31 4.54
N ILE A 58 0.38 -4.31 3.72
CA ILE A 58 0.80 -4.53 2.33
C ILE A 58 2.17 -5.22 2.30
N LYS A 59 3.08 -4.80 3.15
CA LYS A 59 4.40 -5.43 3.23
C LYS A 59 4.29 -6.91 3.60
N ILE A 60 3.45 -7.22 4.56
CA ILE A 60 3.26 -8.60 4.99
C ILE A 60 2.72 -9.44 3.84
N LYS A 61 1.73 -8.92 3.12
CA LYS A 61 1.16 -9.62 1.97
C LYS A 61 2.19 -9.82 0.87
N THR A 62 2.99 -8.81 0.60
CA THR A 62 4.02 -8.88 -0.43
C THR A 62 5.07 -9.89 -0.05
N ASN A 63 5.52 -9.90 1.20
CA ASN A 63 6.50 -10.86 1.64
C ASN A 63 5.97 -12.28 1.57
N HIS A 64 4.71 -12.47 1.92
CA HIS A 64 4.09 -13.79 1.84
C HIS A 64 4.07 -14.30 0.39
N VAL A 65 3.66 -13.44 -0.53
CA VAL A 65 3.61 -13.81 -1.95
C VAL A 65 5.01 -14.14 -2.46
N ILE A 66 6.00 -13.33 -2.11
CA ILE A 66 7.39 -13.57 -2.53
C ILE A 66 7.88 -14.88 -1.97
N ALA A 67 7.59 -15.18 -0.72
CA ALA A 67 8.02 -16.43 -0.10
C ALA A 67 7.46 -17.63 -0.85
N ILE A 68 6.19 -17.58 -1.22
CA ILE A 68 5.55 -18.64 -1.98
C ILE A 68 6.23 -18.81 -3.34
N ASN A 69 6.49 -17.71 -4.03
CA ASN A 69 7.07 -17.73 -5.36
C ASN A 69 8.50 -18.26 -5.36
N ARG A 70 9.21 -18.16 -4.25
CA ARG A 70 10.61 -18.56 -4.17
C ARG A 70 10.80 -20.00 -3.78
N ARG A 71 9.74 -20.67 -3.47
CA ARG A 71 9.83 -22.07 -3.11
C ARG A 71 10.19 -22.89 -4.34
N PRO A 72 11.15 -23.77 -4.20
CA PRO A 72 11.53 -24.65 -5.31
C PRO A 72 10.44 -25.64 -5.63
#